data_f463c10d3f0122e93a4edaac964daf54
#
_entry.id   f463c10d3f0122e93a4edaac964daf54
#
_cell.length_a   1.000
_cell.length_b   1.000
_cell.length_c   1.000
_cell.angle_alpha   90.00
_cell.angle_beta   90.00
_cell.angle_gamma   90.00
#
_symmetry.space_group_name_H-M   'P 1'
#
loop_
_entity.id
_entity.type
_entity.pdbx_description
1 polymer ?
#
loop_
_entity_poly.entity_id
_entity_poly.type
_entity_poly.pdbx_seq_one_letter_code
_entity_poly.pdbx_strand_id
1 'polypeptide(L)'
;PLMFKDGQGTSGDHFRQSIRQISSLAIFLAVATAVIVGFMAHLLLPMVPLALCFAVAAIVTPTDSVAFKSLTKDVLLPEKISDALENESLFNDASGIVMFNLALASFVSGNFSFVNGLDRFLISFFGGLLIGGIVGSLFVKLQSALVNKSMDTSSVIVPFSIMTPIAIYLISEAFGCSGILAVVAAGIVYGTNQSRLKLTSTNVQLVTSATWGIISSLLNGVVFVLLGVTLPKVIKQILPYPNALIFHLVGDAVVIYLVMLIIRFGWVKLNIFHVSDHDISTKDAFLSAIGGVHGTITLAMALSIPLTSFGQAFPFRDQLIYIATIVILLSLIIPTIVLPMLLPKKMPEDQGEFQKYRTKMVDYAIAQVKQDPTVTMIDRNYVLDMLNSQKNHTGVDRKQIQKILAQTQQVTVQAVNDLASQGKIDKKIASRFSRRLATTPNNHVGFFVRFKYIAKYQLRRFKSRQRAQRFRQEKGSVPKKVQSKINGRRQVDRLIRQTMFDSVNAYLDSIETAENSASINYIRSSYNYRQARTTDNTDSDDLRNSLLIQSFQF
;
A
#
# COMPACT_ATOMS: atom_id res chain seq x y z
N PRO A 1 -11.96 2.97 -1.84
CA PRO A 1 -10.55 3.23 -2.16
C PRO A 1 -9.77 1.97 -2.50
N LEU A 2 -9.89 0.87 -1.71
CA LEU A 2 -9.19 -0.40 -1.99
C LEU A 2 -9.57 -0.96 -3.35
N MET A 3 -10.85 -1.15 -3.62
CA MET A 3 -11.37 -1.66 -4.90
C MET A 3 -10.91 -0.82 -6.11
N PHE A 4 -10.76 0.50 -5.95
CA PHE A 4 -10.20 1.37 -6.98
C PHE A 4 -8.72 1.07 -7.25
N LYS A 5 -7.96 0.86 -6.17
CA LYS A 5 -6.53 0.55 -6.28
C LYS A 5 -6.30 -0.83 -6.91
N ASP A 6 -7.11 -1.80 -6.54
CA ASP A 6 -7.07 -3.15 -7.12
C ASP A 6 -7.45 -3.12 -8.61
N GLY A 7 -8.50 -2.36 -8.97
CA GLY A 7 -8.83 -2.09 -10.37
C GLY A 7 -7.71 -1.41 -11.15
N GLN A 8 -6.96 -0.47 -10.55
CA GLN A 8 -5.79 0.15 -11.19
C GLN A 8 -4.63 -0.82 -11.45
N GLY A 9 -4.49 -1.84 -10.60
CA GLY A 9 -3.47 -2.88 -10.75
C GLY A 9 -3.70 -3.79 -11.94
N THR A 10 -4.95 -3.89 -12.39
CA THR A 10 -5.33 -4.72 -13.55
C THR A 10 -4.98 -3.98 -14.84
N SER A 11 -4.02 -4.50 -15.62
CA SER A 11 -3.70 -3.91 -16.93
C SER A 11 -4.84 -4.18 -17.93
N GLY A 12 -5.13 -3.20 -18.79
CA GLY A 12 -6.24 -3.31 -19.74
C GLY A 12 -6.08 -4.47 -20.74
N ASP A 13 -4.86 -4.84 -21.08
CA ASP A 13 -4.58 -5.96 -21.97
C ASP A 13 -4.82 -7.30 -21.24
N HIS A 14 -4.39 -7.42 -19.99
CA HIS A 14 -4.72 -8.56 -19.13
C HIS A 14 -6.23 -8.69 -18.89
N PHE A 15 -6.90 -7.58 -18.64
CA PHE A 15 -8.35 -7.57 -18.46
C PHE A 15 -9.09 -8.08 -19.72
N ARG A 16 -8.70 -7.62 -20.90
CA ARG A 16 -9.29 -8.07 -22.18
C ARG A 16 -9.08 -9.57 -22.42
N GLN A 17 -7.91 -10.09 -22.12
CA GLN A 17 -7.59 -11.51 -22.25
C GLN A 17 -8.35 -12.37 -21.23
N SER A 18 -8.53 -11.87 -20.01
CA SER A 18 -9.15 -12.60 -18.90
C SER A 18 -10.66 -12.33 -18.75
N ILE A 19 -11.29 -11.52 -19.61
CA ILE A 19 -12.68 -11.10 -19.44
C ILE A 19 -13.66 -12.28 -19.39
N ARG A 20 -13.42 -13.33 -20.16
CA ARG A 20 -14.25 -14.55 -20.13
C ARG A 20 -14.11 -15.28 -18.81
N GLN A 21 -12.89 -15.46 -18.33
CA GLN A 21 -12.58 -16.07 -17.04
C GLN A 21 -13.18 -15.26 -15.88
N ILE A 22 -13.01 -13.96 -15.90
CA ILE A 22 -13.58 -13.04 -14.90
C ILE A 22 -15.10 -13.14 -14.89
N SER A 23 -15.75 -13.07 -16.06
CA SER A 23 -17.20 -13.18 -16.16
C SER A 23 -17.69 -14.54 -15.68
N SER A 24 -16.98 -15.64 -16.01
CA SER A 24 -17.32 -16.99 -15.57
C SER A 24 -17.26 -17.13 -14.05
N LEU A 25 -16.15 -16.72 -13.43
CA LEU A 25 -15.91 -16.94 -12.00
C LEU A 25 -16.58 -15.87 -11.11
N ALA A 26 -16.50 -14.62 -11.48
CA ALA A 26 -16.96 -13.54 -10.61
C ALA A 26 -18.45 -13.19 -10.76
N ILE A 27 -19.09 -13.57 -11.87
CA ILE A 27 -20.51 -13.33 -12.09
C ILE A 27 -21.29 -14.63 -12.10
N PHE A 28 -21.02 -15.50 -13.09
CA PHE A 28 -21.84 -16.70 -13.28
C PHE A 28 -21.69 -17.72 -12.14
N LEU A 29 -20.45 -17.99 -11.70
CA LEU A 29 -20.22 -18.85 -10.54
C LEU A 29 -20.79 -18.22 -9.27
N ALA A 30 -20.63 -16.89 -9.05
CA ALA A 30 -21.16 -16.22 -7.88
C ALA A 30 -22.69 -16.30 -7.83
N VAL A 31 -23.37 -16.04 -8.94
CA VAL A 31 -24.85 -16.14 -9.02
C VAL A 31 -25.29 -17.60 -8.84
N ALA A 32 -24.64 -18.56 -9.51
CA ALA A 32 -24.96 -19.97 -9.37
C ALA A 32 -24.75 -20.45 -7.93
N THR A 33 -23.65 -20.05 -7.29
CA THR A 33 -23.38 -20.37 -5.89
C THR A 33 -24.45 -19.79 -4.97
N ALA A 34 -24.78 -18.50 -5.13
CA ALA A 34 -25.80 -17.84 -4.31
C ALA A 34 -27.16 -18.51 -4.47
N VAL A 35 -27.54 -18.94 -5.69
CA VAL A 35 -28.81 -19.61 -5.95
C VAL A 35 -28.82 -21.01 -5.32
N ILE A 36 -27.81 -21.85 -5.59
CA ILE A 36 -27.74 -23.23 -5.09
C ILE A 36 -27.65 -23.23 -3.56
N VAL A 37 -26.74 -22.42 -2.99
CA VAL A 37 -26.57 -22.30 -1.53
C VAL A 37 -27.80 -21.68 -0.87
N GLY A 38 -28.50 -20.72 -1.51
CA GLY A 38 -29.73 -20.14 -0.98
C GLY A 38 -30.85 -21.16 -0.84
N PHE A 39 -31.07 -22.00 -1.86
CA PHE A 39 -32.03 -23.09 -1.77
C PHE A 39 -31.59 -24.16 -0.77
N MET A 40 -30.32 -24.53 -0.75
CA MET A 40 -29.78 -25.49 0.22
C MET A 40 -29.93 -24.98 1.65
N ALA A 41 -29.61 -23.70 1.90
CA ALA A 41 -29.79 -23.08 3.21
C ALA A 41 -31.27 -23.10 3.66
N HIS A 42 -32.22 -22.94 2.74
CA HIS A 42 -33.64 -23.05 3.05
C HIS A 42 -34.08 -24.47 3.40
N LEU A 43 -33.47 -25.48 2.77
CA LEU A 43 -33.70 -26.89 3.14
C LEU A 43 -33.12 -27.22 4.53
N LEU A 44 -31.97 -26.66 4.88
CA LEU A 44 -31.31 -26.86 6.17
C LEU A 44 -32.01 -26.07 7.29
N LEU A 45 -32.51 -24.88 6.98
CA LEU A 45 -33.11 -23.92 7.89
C LEU A 45 -34.59 -23.62 7.50
N PRO A 46 -35.50 -24.58 7.61
CA PRO A 46 -36.88 -24.42 7.10
C PRO A 46 -37.68 -23.31 7.80
N MET A 47 -37.27 -22.93 9.01
CA MET A 47 -37.87 -21.82 9.76
C MET A 47 -37.45 -20.43 9.24
N VAL A 48 -36.33 -20.35 8.50
CA VAL A 48 -35.79 -19.10 7.99
C VAL A 48 -36.45 -18.77 6.64
N PRO A 49 -36.99 -17.56 6.46
CA PRO A 49 -37.55 -17.12 5.20
C PRO A 49 -36.56 -17.25 4.04
N LEU A 50 -37.03 -17.68 2.87
CA LEU A 50 -36.22 -17.93 1.69
C LEU A 50 -35.34 -16.73 1.32
N ALA A 51 -35.88 -15.51 1.43
CA ALA A 51 -35.12 -14.28 1.17
C ALA A 51 -33.88 -14.15 2.09
N LEU A 52 -33.99 -14.54 3.36
CA LEU A 52 -32.87 -14.49 4.30
C LEU A 52 -31.87 -15.63 4.03
N CYS A 53 -32.29 -16.78 3.55
CA CYS A 53 -31.41 -17.84 3.07
C CYS A 53 -30.59 -17.39 1.86
N PHE A 54 -31.19 -16.66 0.93
CA PHE A 54 -30.46 -16.01 -0.17
C PHE A 54 -29.52 -14.89 0.32
N ALA A 55 -29.91 -14.17 1.39
CA ALA A 55 -29.00 -13.20 2.00
C ALA A 55 -27.75 -13.85 2.57
N VAL A 56 -27.87 -14.98 3.29
CA VAL A 56 -26.69 -15.75 3.78
C VAL A 56 -25.86 -16.26 2.62
N ALA A 57 -26.49 -16.85 1.59
CA ALA A 57 -25.80 -17.31 0.40
C ALA A 57 -25.00 -16.20 -0.28
N ALA A 58 -25.60 -15.01 -0.42
CA ALA A 58 -24.92 -13.83 -0.97
C ALA A 58 -23.77 -13.32 -0.08
N ILE A 59 -23.93 -13.40 1.25
CA ILE A 59 -22.86 -13.04 2.23
C ILE A 59 -21.66 -13.96 2.06
N VAL A 60 -21.84 -15.27 1.92
CA VAL A 60 -20.75 -16.24 1.84
C VAL A 60 -20.21 -16.44 0.43
N THR A 61 -20.77 -15.81 -0.59
CA THR A 61 -20.31 -15.95 -1.99
C THR A 61 -18.98 -15.24 -2.26
N PRO A 62 -18.73 -13.99 -1.79
CA PRO A 62 -17.50 -13.27 -2.06
C PRO A 62 -16.26 -13.94 -1.48
N THR A 63 -15.16 -13.87 -2.23
CA THR A 63 -13.86 -14.42 -1.84
C THR A 63 -12.83 -13.29 -1.65
N ASP A 64 -11.92 -13.43 -0.70
CA ASP A 64 -10.92 -12.44 -0.32
C ASP A 64 -9.53 -12.83 -0.81
N SER A 65 -9.08 -12.22 -1.92
CA SER A 65 -7.76 -12.45 -2.50
C SER A 65 -6.62 -11.98 -1.59
N VAL A 66 -6.85 -10.98 -0.74
CA VAL A 66 -5.83 -10.46 0.19
C VAL A 66 -5.59 -11.47 1.31
N ALA A 67 -6.68 -12.04 1.86
CA ALA A 67 -6.59 -13.13 2.83
C ALA A 67 -5.89 -14.34 2.21
N PHE A 68 -6.27 -14.74 1.00
CA PHE A 68 -5.66 -15.85 0.29
C PHE A 68 -4.15 -15.65 0.05
N LYS A 69 -3.73 -14.49 -0.46
CA LYS A 69 -2.30 -14.14 -0.64
C LYS A 69 -1.52 -14.20 0.68
N SER A 70 -2.13 -13.81 1.79
CA SER A 70 -1.50 -13.87 3.10
C SER A 70 -1.26 -15.31 3.55
N LEU A 71 -2.20 -16.23 3.27
CA LEU A 71 -2.11 -17.65 3.58
C LEU A 71 -1.11 -18.39 2.69
N THR A 72 -0.92 -17.93 1.45
CA THR A 72 -0.06 -18.59 0.46
C THR A 72 1.34 -17.96 0.36
N LYS A 73 1.68 -17.05 1.25
CA LYS A 73 2.97 -16.32 1.20
C LYS A 73 4.20 -17.23 1.17
N ASP A 74 4.13 -18.35 1.89
CA ASP A 74 5.26 -19.28 2.10
C ASP A 74 5.24 -20.49 1.15
N VAL A 75 4.28 -20.56 0.22
CA VAL A 75 4.13 -21.66 -0.74
C VAL A 75 4.20 -21.15 -2.18
N LEU A 76 4.69 -22.00 -3.10
CA LEU A 76 4.71 -21.72 -4.54
C LEU A 76 3.36 -22.07 -5.14
N LEU A 77 2.53 -21.04 -5.34
CA LEU A 77 1.26 -21.17 -6.05
C LEU A 77 1.48 -20.96 -7.56
N PRO A 78 0.83 -21.76 -8.44
CA PRO A 78 0.83 -21.46 -9.87
C PRO A 78 0.25 -20.07 -10.16
N GLU A 79 0.97 -19.24 -10.92
CA GLU A 79 0.57 -17.85 -11.23
C GLU A 79 -0.85 -17.78 -11.80
N LYS A 80 -1.19 -18.69 -12.71
CA LYS A 80 -2.54 -18.77 -13.32
C LYS A 80 -3.67 -18.86 -12.31
N ILE A 81 -3.46 -19.61 -11.21
CA ILE A 81 -4.46 -19.75 -10.14
C ILE A 81 -4.51 -18.48 -9.29
N SER A 82 -3.35 -17.91 -8.96
CA SER A 82 -3.26 -16.65 -8.22
C SER A 82 -3.98 -15.53 -8.95
N ASP A 83 -3.70 -15.35 -10.24
CA ASP A 83 -4.30 -14.32 -11.08
C ASP A 83 -5.80 -14.53 -11.25
N ALA A 84 -6.24 -15.77 -11.43
CA ALA A 84 -7.66 -16.10 -11.55
C ALA A 84 -8.42 -15.72 -10.27
N LEU A 85 -7.89 -16.08 -9.09
CA LEU A 85 -8.50 -15.76 -7.80
C LEU A 85 -8.49 -14.26 -7.49
N GLU A 86 -7.44 -13.55 -7.88
CA GLU A 86 -7.36 -12.10 -7.73
C GLU A 86 -8.38 -11.37 -8.61
N ASN A 87 -8.43 -11.74 -9.88
CA ASN A 87 -9.38 -11.18 -10.84
C ASN A 87 -10.84 -11.50 -10.48
N GLU A 88 -11.10 -12.71 -9.98
CA GLU A 88 -12.42 -13.10 -9.50
C GLU A 88 -12.85 -12.25 -8.30
N SER A 89 -12.01 -12.16 -7.27
CA SER A 89 -12.29 -11.44 -6.02
C SER A 89 -12.69 -9.99 -6.26
N LEU A 90 -12.08 -9.34 -7.26
CA LEU A 90 -12.36 -7.95 -7.58
C LEU A 90 -13.83 -7.69 -7.95
N PHE A 91 -14.50 -8.64 -8.59
CA PHE A 91 -15.88 -8.48 -9.09
C PHE A 91 -16.91 -9.26 -8.27
N ASN A 92 -16.53 -10.39 -7.66
CA ASN A 92 -17.48 -11.19 -6.90
C ASN A 92 -17.91 -10.52 -5.60
N ASP A 93 -17.05 -9.68 -4.98
CA ASP A 93 -17.39 -8.85 -3.84
C ASP A 93 -18.60 -7.96 -4.15
N ALA A 94 -18.54 -7.29 -5.29
CA ALA A 94 -19.65 -6.43 -5.72
C ALA A 94 -20.89 -7.23 -6.11
N SER A 95 -20.74 -8.40 -6.75
CA SER A 95 -21.85 -9.31 -7.06
C SER A 95 -22.54 -9.75 -5.77
N GLY A 96 -21.78 -10.14 -4.74
CA GLY A 96 -22.30 -10.56 -3.45
C GLY A 96 -23.07 -9.44 -2.74
N ILE A 97 -22.51 -8.22 -2.71
CA ILE A 97 -23.17 -7.07 -2.08
C ILE A 97 -24.49 -6.74 -2.78
N VAL A 98 -24.53 -6.75 -4.11
CA VAL A 98 -25.77 -6.48 -4.85
C VAL A 98 -26.80 -7.56 -4.56
N MET A 99 -26.44 -8.85 -4.61
CA MET A 99 -27.34 -9.95 -4.29
C MET A 99 -27.83 -9.89 -2.84
N PHE A 100 -26.96 -9.58 -1.89
CA PHE A 100 -27.32 -9.41 -0.48
C PHE A 100 -28.34 -8.29 -0.28
N ASN A 101 -28.11 -7.11 -0.85
CA ASN A 101 -29.02 -5.98 -0.75
C ASN A 101 -30.39 -6.30 -1.36
N LEU A 102 -30.43 -7.01 -2.50
CA LEU A 102 -31.66 -7.45 -3.13
C LEU A 102 -32.43 -8.46 -2.27
N ALA A 103 -31.73 -9.43 -1.69
CA ALA A 103 -32.32 -10.42 -0.81
C ALA A 103 -32.91 -9.76 0.45
N LEU A 104 -32.16 -8.80 1.04
CA LEU A 104 -32.61 -8.05 2.21
C LEU A 104 -33.83 -7.15 1.88
N ALA A 105 -33.79 -6.45 0.75
CA ALA A 105 -34.90 -5.63 0.27
C ALA A 105 -36.17 -6.48 -0.01
N SER A 106 -36.00 -7.68 -0.58
CA SER A 106 -37.09 -8.64 -0.79
C SER A 106 -37.72 -9.11 0.53
N PHE A 107 -36.88 -9.36 1.56
CA PHE A 107 -37.40 -9.70 2.89
C PHE A 107 -38.20 -8.55 3.51
N VAL A 108 -37.67 -7.32 3.47
CA VAL A 108 -38.32 -6.14 4.05
C VAL A 108 -39.61 -5.79 3.29
N SER A 109 -39.67 -5.93 1.97
CA SER A 109 -40.87 -5.64 1.18
C SER A 109 -41.94 -6.74 1.27
N GLY A 110 -41.61 -7.91 1.80
CA GLY A 110 -42.52 -9.07 1.86
C GLY A 110 -42.79 -9.75 0.52
N ASN A 111 -42.20 -9.25 -0.59
CA ASN A 111 -42.40 -9.76 -1.94
C ASN A 111 -41.08 -10.33 -2.50
N PHE A 112 -40.92 -11.64 -2.37
CA PHE A 112 -39.82 -12.32 -3.01
C PHE A 112 -40.17 -12.72 -4.43
N SER A 113 -39.57 -12.05 -5.42
CA SER A 113 -39.64 -12.42 -6.83
C SER A 113 -38.25 -12.57 -7.41
N PHE A 114 -37.89 -13.78 -7.80
CA PHE A 114 -36.61 -14.07 -8.41
C PHE A 114 -36.35 -13.29 -9.70
N VAL A 115 -37.40 -13.13 -10.53
CA VAL A 115 -37.30 -12.42 -11.81
C VAL A 115 -37.02 -10.92 -11.58
N ASN A 116 -37.75 -10.29 -10.68
CA ASN A 116 -37.52 -8.87 -10.33
C ASN A 116 -36.16 -8.69 -9.65
N GLY A 117 -35.72 -9.68 -8.88
CA GLY A 117 -34.38 -9.69 -8.27
C GLY A 117 -33.28 -9.73 -9.33
N LEU A 118 -33.40 -10.62 -10.31
CA LEU A 118 -32.44 -10.77 -11.40
C LEU A 118 -32.38 -9.50 -12.27
N ASP A 119 -33.52 -8.93 -12.61
CA ASP A 119 -33.57 -7.70 -13.39
C ASP A 119 -32.87 -6.53 -12.68
N ARG A 120 -33.18 -6.31 -11.40
CA ARG A 120 -32.52 -5.30 -10.57
C ARG A 120 -31.02 -5.58 -10.41
N PHE A 121 -30.63 -6.84 -10.28
CA PHE A 121 -29.22 -7.23 -10.24
C PHE A 121 -28.49 -6.80 -11.53
N LEU A 122 -29.05 -7.14 -12.70
CA LEU A 122 -28.45 -6.80 -13.98
C LEU A 122 -28.33 -5.28 -14.17
N ILE A 123 -29.39 -4.53 -13.84
CA ILE A 123 -29.38 -3.07 -13.94
C ILE A 123 -28.32 -2.47 -13.00
N SER A 124 -28.31 -2.89 -11.74
CA SER A 124 -27.36 -2.36 -10.75
C SER A 124 -25.92 -2.73 -11.10
N PHE A 125 -25.68 -3.97 -11.55
CA PHE A 125 -24.36 -4.50 -11.89
C PHE A 125 -23.81 -3.83 -13.16
N PHE A 126 -24.49 -3.97 -14.29
CA PHE A 126 -24.02 -3.42 -15.56
C PHE A 126 -24.11 -1.90 -15.61
N GLY A 127 -25.11 -1.31 -14.96
CA GLY A 127 -25.22 0.15 -14.78
C GLY A 127 -24.02 0.71 -14.00
N GLY A 128 -23.61 0.05 -12.92
CA GLY A 128 -22.43 0.42 -12.16
C GLY A 128 -21.15 0.38 -13.00
N LEU A 129 -20.93 -0.70 -13.76
CA LEU A 129 -19.77 -0.81 -14.66
C LEU A 129 -19.76 0.30 -15.73
N LEU A 130 -20.91 0.58 -16.32
CA LEU A 130 -21.05 1.59 -17.38
C LEU A 130 -20.81 3.00 -16.82
N ILE A 131 -21.45 3.36 -15.70
CA ILE A 131 -21.25 4.65 -15.04
C ILE A 131 -19.77 4.80 -14.63
N GLY A 132 -19.18 3.77 -14.03
CA GLY A 132 -17.78 3.77 -13.64
C GLY A 132 -16.83 3.97 -14.81
N GLY A 133 -17.09 3.33 -15.95
CA GLY A 133 -16.34 3.50 -17.18
C GLY A 133 -16.42 4.94 -17.73
N ILE A 134 -17.62 5.50 -17.81
CA ILE A 134 -17.85 6.86 -18.32
C ILE A 134 -17.27 7.91 -17.37
N VAL A 135 -17.66 7.87 -16.11
CA VAL A 135 -17.24 8.86 -15.10
C VAL A 135 -15.74 8.72 -14.83
N GLY A 136 -15.21 7.48 -14.77
CA GLY A 136 -13.77 7.22 -14.66
C GLY A 136 -12.97 7.83 -15.80
N SER A 137 -13.46 7.67 -17.06
CA SER A 137 -12.84 8.30 -18.24
C SER A 137 -12.85 9.82 -18.17
N LEU A 138 -13.94 10.41 -17.63
CA LEU A 138 -14.04 11.85 -17.41
C LEU A 138 -13.01 12.33 -16.38
N PHE A 139 -12.88 11.64 -15.26
CA PHE A 139 -11.89 11.96 -14.22
C PHE A 139 -10.44 11.80 -14.72
N VAL A 140 -10.13 10.79 -15.54
CA VAL A 140 -8.83 10.66 -16.22
C VAL A 140 -8.54 11.85 -17.11
N LYS A 141 -9.52 12.29 -17.95
CA LYS A 141 -9.39 13.48 -18.77
C LYS A 141 -9.19 14.75 -17.95
N LEU A 142 -9.94 14.88 -16.84
CA LEU A 142 -9.82 16.01 -15.92
C LEU A 142 -8.43 16.06 -15.26
N GLN A 143 -7.95 14.93 -14.77
CA GLN A 143 -6.59 14.84 -14.22
C GLN A 143 -5.53 15.18 -15.25
N SER A 144 -5.65 14.66 -16.49
CA SER A 144 -4.73 14.99 -17.59
C SER A 144 -4.78 16.48 -17.93
N ALA A 145 -5.94 17.12 -17.87
CA ALA A 145 -6.08 18.56 -18.10
C ALA A 145 -5.41 19.41 -16.99
N LEU A 146 -5.47 18.95 -15.74
CA LEU A 146 -4.76 19.59 -14.60
C LEU A 146 -3.25 19.51 -14.82
N VAL A 147 -2.72 18.35 -15.22
CA VAL A 147 -1.31 18.16 -15.54
C VAL A 147 -0.87 19.08 -16.68
N ASN A 148 -1.62 19.14 -17.79
CA ASN A 148 -1.31 19.98 -18.93
C ASN A 148 -1.33 21.49 -18.63
N LYS A 149 -2.07 21.92 -17.58
CA LYS A 149 -2.10 23.31 -17.10
C LYS A 149 -1.02 23.63 -16.08
N SER A 150 0.03 22.82 -15.98
CA SER A 150 1.15 22.98 -15.03
C SER A 150 0.71 22.96 -13.55
N MET A 151 -0.45 22.36 -13.24
CA MET A 151 -0.91 22.10 -11.88
C MET A 151 -0.40 20.73 -11.37
N ASP A 152 0.71 20.25 -11.94
CA ASP A 152 1.35 18.99 -11.59
C ASP A 152 2.13 19.09 -10.28
N THR A 153 1.42 19.26 -9.19
CA THR A 153 1.98 19.28 -7.83
C THR A 153 1.36 18.18 -6.99
N SER A 154 2.14 17.59 -6.10
CA SER A 154 1.65 16.56 -5.16
C SER A 154 0.47 17.06 -4.32
N SER A 155 0.40 18.37 -4.03
CA SER A 155 -0.69 18.98 -3.26
C SER A 155 -2.04 19.00 -4.01
N VAL A 156 -2.04 18.88 -5.34
CA VAL A 156 -3.26 18.85 -6.18
C VAL A 156 -3.60 17.42 -6.58
N ILE A 157 -2.63 16.70 -7.14
CA ILE A 157 -2.86 15.38 -7.76
C ILE A 157 -3.18 14.31 -6.69
N VAL A 158 -2.50 14.32 -5.53
CA VAL A 158 -2.73 13.30 -4.50
C VAL A 158 -4.14 13.39 -3.89
N PRO A 159 -4.62 14.55 -3.40
CA PRO A 159 -5.99 14.67 -2.93
C PRO A 159 -7.02 14.35 -4.03
N PHE A 160 -6.79 14.81 -5.27
CA PHE A 160 -7.66 14.50 -6.40
C PHE A 160 -7.78 12.98 -6.61
N SER A 161 -6.67 12.25 -6.59
CA SER A 161 -6.66 10.80 -6.77
C SER A 161 -7.40 10.05 -5.64
N ILE A 162 -7.32 10.54 -4.39
CA ILE A 162 -8.01 9.96 -3.23
C ILE A 162 -9.52 10.25 -3.28
N MET A 163 -9.92 11.45 -3.70
CA MET A 163 -11.31 11.85 -3.80
C MET A 163 -12.03 11.18 -4.97
N THR A 164 -11.33 10.82 -6.04
CA THR A 164 -11.89 10.21 -7.25
C THR A 164 -12.75 8.98 -6.95
N PRO A 165 -12.31 7.92 -6.24
CA PRO A 165 -13.15 6.76 -5.97
C PRO A 165 -14.38 7.09 -5.11
N ILE A 166 -14.27 8.05 -4.20
CA ILE A 166 -15.39 8.48 -3.36
C ILE A 166 -16.46 9.18 -4.21
N ALA A 167 -16.03 10.09 -5.08
CA ALA A 167 -16.96 10.81 -5.98
C ALA A 167 -17.67 9.85 -6.94
N ILE A 168 -16.95 8.89 -7.53
CA ILE A 168 -17.51 7.90 -8.44
C ILE A 168 -18.52 7.00 -7.73
N TYR A 169 -18.21 6.56 -6.51
CA TYR A 169 -19.11 5.79 -5.67
C TYR A 169 -20.43 6.53 -5.44
N LEU A 170 -20.37 7.77 -4.97
CA LEU A 170 -21.56 8.59 -4.67
C LEU A 170 -22.39 8.87 -5.92
N ILE A 171 -21.75 9.15 -7.05
CA ILE A 171 -22.44 9.38 -8.32
C ILE A 171 -23.22 8.11 -8.73
N SER A 172 -22.60 6.94 -8.69
CA SER A 172 -23.24 5.70 -9.11
C SER A 172 -24.42 5.32 -8.20
N GLU A 173 -24.26 5.45 -6.88
CA GLU A 173 -25.34 5.21 -5.90
C GLU A 173 -26.52 6.17 -6.12
N ALA A 174 -26.26 7.43 -6.47
CA ALA A 174 -27.32 8.40 -6.79
C ALA A 174 -28.15 8.00 -8.03
N PHE A 175 -27.58 7.22 -8.96
CA PHE A 175 -28.29 6.65 -10.09
C PHE A 175 -28.93 5.27 -9.79
N GLY A 176 -28.86 4.80 -8.55
CA GLY A 176 -29.39 3.49 -8.16
C GLY A 176 -28.57 2.30 -8.68
N CYS A 177 -27.32 2.54 -9.10
CA CYS A 177 -26.39 1.53 -9.60
C CYS A 177 -25.30 1.24 -8.56
N SER A 178 -24.65 0.07 -8.67
CA SER A 178 -23.61 -0.31 -7.72
C SER A 178 -22.39 0.63 -7.73
N GLY A 179 -22.20 1.39 -6.66
CA GLY A 179 -21.05 2.28 -6.48
C GLY A 179 -19.74 1.54 -6.41
N ILE A 180 -19.74 0.31 -5.86
CA ILE A 180 -18.52 -0.52 -5.76
C ILE A 180 -18.04 -0.94 -7.16
N LEU A 181 -18.95 -1.43 -8.01
CA LEU A 181 -18.62 -1.80 -9.39
C LEU A 181 -18.18 -0.60 -10.22
N ALA A 182 -18.82 0.55 -10.00
CA ALA A 182 -18.41 1.79 -10.66
C ALA A 182 -16.98 2.18 -10.29
N VAL A 183 -16.62 2.05 -9.02
CA VAL A 183 -15.25 2.33 -8.54
C VAL A 183 -14.23 1.36 -9.12
N VAL A 184 -14.56 0.05 -9.24
CA VAL A 184 -13.71 -0.96 -9.87
C VAL A 184 -13.50 -0.64 -11.35
N ALA A 185 -14.60 -0.40 -12.09
CA ALA A 185 -14.53 -0.07 -13.51
C ALA A 185 -13.69 1.19 -13.77
N ALA A 186 -13.88 2.22 -12.94
CA ALA A 186 -13.07 3.42 -13.01
C ALA A 186 -11.58 3.15 -12.70
N GLY A 187 -11.28 2.28 -11.72
CA GLY A 187 -9.92 1.82 -11.43
C GLY A 187 -9.26 1.20 -12.66
N ILE A 188 -9.94 0.30 -13.36
CA ILE A 188 -9.46 -0.33 -14.60
C ILE A 188 -9.22 0.73 -15.70
N VAL A 189 -10.14 1.69 -15.84
CA VAL A 189 -9.96 2.81 -16.78
C VAL A 189 -8.71 3.64 -16.44
N TYR A 190 -8.45 3.89 -15.17
CA TYR A 190 -7.22 4.55 -14.71
C TYR A 190 -5.98 3.71 -14.99
N GLY A 191 -6.01 2.41 -14.73
CA GLY A 191 -4.93 1.47 -15.03
C GLY A 191 -4.56 1.45 -16.52
N THR A 192 -5.57 1.34 -17.39
CA THR A 192 -5.38 1.37 -18.87
C THR A 192 -4.83 2.70 -19.40
N ASN A 193 -5.15 3.81 -18.75
CA ASN A 193 -4.66 5.14 -19.15
C ASN A 193 -3.40 5.56 -18.38
N GLN A 194 -2.75 4.65 -17.68
CA GLN A 194 -1.57 4.95 -16.86
C GLN A 194 -0.42 5.58 -17.65
N SER A 195 -0.24 5.21 -18.93
CA SER A 195 0.75 5.83 -19.82
C SER A 195 0.52 7.33 -20.05
N ARG A 196 -0.75 7.76 -20.14
CA ARG A 196 -1.11 9.17 -20.24
C ARG A 196 -0.94 9.93 -18.92
N LEU A 197 -1.18 9.25 -17.80
CA LEU A 197 -1.01 9.81 -16.46
C LEU A 197 0.46 9.84 -16.03
N LYS A 198 1.35 9.05 -16.66
CA LYS A 198 2.81 9.08 -16.46
C LYS A 198 3.49 10.35 -16.97
N LEU A 199 2.77 11.26 -17.62
CA LEU A 199 3.28 12.59 -17.98
C LEU A 199 3.44 13.53 -16.76
N THR A 200 3.00 13.10 -15.59
CA THR A 200 3.26 13.78 -14.31
C THR A 200 4.73 13.67 -13.91
N SER A 201 5.22 14.66 -13.18
CA SER A 201 6.60 14.64 -12.67
C SER A 201 6.86 13.39 -11.82
N THR A 202 8.06 12.86 -11.88
CA THR A 202 8.49 11.67 -11.15
C THR A 202 8.25 11.80 -9.63
N ASN A 203 8.41 13.00 -9.10
CA ASN A 203 8.15 13.28 -7.69
C ASN A 203 6.66 13.08 -7.34
N VAL A 204 5.74 13.55 -8.18
CA VAL A 204 4.28 13.35 -7.98
C VAL A 204 3.91 11.89 -8.06
N GLN A 205 4.48 11.14 -9.00
CA GLN A 205 4.26 9.69 -9.13
C GLN A 205 4.72 8.94 -7.87
N LEU A 206 5.92 9.23 -7.37
CA LEU A 206 6.45 8.61 -6.14
C LEU A 206 5.59 8.93 -4.93
N VAL A 207 5.23 10.21 -4.73
CA VAL A 207 4.39 10.61 -3.60
C VAL A 207 3.01 9.98 -3.69
N THR A 208 2.40 9.93 -4.88
CA THR A 208 1.09 9.30 -5.09
C THR A 208 1.14 7.80 -4.81
N SER A 209 2.14 7.10 -5.35
CA SER A 209 2.31 5.66 -5.12
C SER A 209 2.57 5.33 -3.65
N ALA A 210 3.45 6.07 -2.98
CA ALA A 210 3.72 5.90 -1.56
C ALA A 210 2.47 6.17 -0.71
N THR A 211 1.71 7.22 -1.04
CA THR A 211 0.46 7.56 -0.33
C THR A 211 -0.58 6.44 -0.48
N TRP A 212 -0.79 5.95 -1.70
CA TRP A 212 -1.70 4.82 -1.94
C TRP A 212 -1.25 3.54 -1.24
N GLY A 213 0.07 3.26 -1.21
CA GLY A 213 0.64 2.13 -0.46
C GLY A 213 0.33 2.21 1.03
N ILE A 214 0.50 3.40 1.63
CA ILE A 214 0.18 3.63 3.06
C ILE A 214 -1.32 3.50 3.31
N ILE A 215 -2.18 4.12 2.48
CA ILE A 215 -3.64 4.06 2.63
C ILE A 215 -4.12 2.61 2.52
N SER A 216 -3.68 1.86 1.51
CA SER A 216 -4.06 0.45 1.31
C SER A 216 -3.64 -0.42 2.50
N SER A 217 -2.39 -0.25 2.98
CA SER A 217 -1.90 -0.98 4.15
C SER A 217 -2.68 -0.67 5.42
N LEU A 218 -3.03 0.61 5.65
CA LEU A 218 -3.83 1.03 6.80
C LEU A 218 -5.25 0.47 6.71
N LEU A 219 -5.92 0.59 5.56
CA LEU A 219 -7.28 0.10 5.38
C LEU A 219 -7.35 -1.42 5.55
N ASN A 220 -6.43 -2.17 4.93
CA ASN A 220 -6.34 -3.63 5.12
C ASN A 220 -6.09 -3.98 6.59
N GLY A 221 -5.15 -3.29 7.25
CA GLY A 221 -4.88 -3.50 8.67
C GLY A 221 -6.09 -3.26 9.56
N VAL A 222 -6.82 -2.17 9.34
CA VAL A 222 -8.06 -1.86 10.08
C VAL A 222 -9.11 -2.94 9.87
N VAL A 223 -9.30 -3.39 8.64
CA VAL A 223 -10.28 -4.40 8.29
C VAL A 223 -9.98 -5.74 8.94
N PHE A 224 -8.70 -6.20 8.93
CA PHE A 224 -8.32 -7.44 9.63
C PHE A 224 -8.40 -7.34 11.15
N VAL A 225 -8.09 -6.17 11.72
CA VAL A 225 -8.28 -5.94 13.18
C VAL A 225 -9.76 -5.99 13.54
N LEU A 226 -10.64 -5.37 12.73
CA LEU A 226 -12.09 -5.44 12.93
C LEU A 226 -12.60 -6.89 12.85
N LEU A 227 -12.12 -7.67 11.87
CA LEU A 227 -12.41 -9.10 11.78
C LEU A 227 -12.01 -9.83 13.07
N GLY A 228 -10.76 -9.66 13.52
CA GLY A 228 -10.24 -10.32 14.71
C GLY A 228 -10.97 -9.95 15.99
N VAL A 229 -11.44 -8.71 16.13
CA VAL A 229 -12.21 -8.24 17.32
C VAL A 229 -13.67 -8.71 17.24
N THR A 230 -14.25 -8.81 16.06
CA THR A 230 -15.68 -9.10 15.89
C THR A 230 -15.98 -10.58 15.97
N LEU A 231 -15.10 -11.47 15.44
CA LEU A 231 -15.30 -12.91 15.48
C LEU A 231 -15.56 -13.45 16.91
N PRO A 232 -14.73 -13.15 17.93
CA PRO A 232 -15.01 -13.60 19.30
C PRO A 232 -16.30 -13.03 19.88
N LYS A 233 -16.70 -11.81 19.48
CA LYS A 233 -17.94 -11.18 19.93
C LYS A 233 -19.16 -11.92 19.40
N VAL A 234 -19.15 -12.28 18.11
CA VAL A 234 -20.23 -13.08 17.49
C VAL A 234 -20.35 -14.45 18.16
N ILE A 235 -19.23 -15.12 18.40
CA ILE A 235 -19.24 -16.42 19.11
C ILE A 235 -19.86 -16.28 20.50
N LYS A 236 -19.51 -15.22 21.25
CA LYS A 236 -20.10 -14.97 22.58
C LYS A 236 -21.61 -14.68 22.54
N GLN A 237 -22.13 -14.07 21.49
CA GLN A 237 -23.55 -13.79 21.33
C GLN A 237 -24.40 -15.06 21.16
N ILE A 238 -23.84 -16.12 20.58
CA ILE A 238 -24.55 -17.39 20.35
C ILE A 238 -24.46 -18.34 21.55
N LEU A 239 -23.49 -18.20 22.45
CA LEU A 239 -23.31 -19.08 23.63
C LEU A 239 -24.52 -19.23 24.52
N PRO A 240 -25.42 -18.22 24.72
CA PRO A 240 -26.64 -18.37 25.52
C PRO A 240 -27.69 -19.28 24.88
N TYR A 241 -27.57 -19.63 23.60
CA TYR A 241 -28.53 -20.50 22.93
C TYR A 241 -28.33 -21.98 23.32
N PRO A 242 -29.34 -22.83 23.20
CA PRO A 242 -29.22 -24.27 23.50
C PRO A 242 -28.11 -24.93 22.68
N ASN A 243 -27.30 -25.79 23.33
CA ASN A 243 -26.20 -26.47 22.66
C ASN A 243 -26.63 -27.23 21.38
N ALA A 244 -27.81 -27.85 21.38
CA ALA A 244 -28.36 -28.52 20.21
C ALA A 244 -28.50 -27.58 19.02
N LEU A 245 -28.97 -26.35 19.21
CA LEU A 245 -29.08 -25.35 18.15
C LEU A 245 -27.70 -24.94 17.64
N ILE A 246 -26.73 -24.72 18.54
CA ILE A 246 -25.36 -24.36 18.18
C ILE A 246 -24.73 -25.45 17.29
N PHE A 247 -24.87 -26.71 17.68
CA PHE A 247 -24.36 -27.83 16.89
C PHE A 247 -25.05 -27.95 15.51
N HIS A 248 -26.37 -27.72 15.44
CA HIS A 248 -27.08 -27.67 14.16
C HIS A 248 -26.54 -26.56 13.26
N LEU A 249 -26.40 -25.32 13.77
CA LEU A 249 -25.89 -24.19 13.00
C LEU A 249 -24.44 -24.40 12.52
N VAL A 250 -23.60 -25.08 13.31
CA VAL A 250 -22.25 -25.45 12.90
C VAL A 250 -22.32 -26.51 11.79
N GLY A 251 -23.19 -27.51 11.93
CA GLY A 251 -23.43 -28.53 10.89
C GLY A 251 -23.89 -27.90 9.57
N ASP A 252 -24.87 -27.00 9.64
CA ASP A 252 -25.38 -26.26 8.49
C ASP A 252 -24.29 -25.43 7.80
N ALA A 253 -23.47 -24.72 8.56
CA ALA A 253 -22.34 -23.97 8.03
C ALA A 253 -21.29 -24.86 7.36
N VAL A 254 -20.99 -26.04 7.92
CA VAL A 254 -20.10 -27.04 7.32
C VAL A 254 -20.67 -27.55 6.00
N VAL A 255 -21.96 -27.89 5.94
CA VAL A 255 -22.64 -28.35 4.73
C VAL A 255 -22.61 -27.24 3.67
N ILE A 256 -22.94 -26.00 4.03
CA ILE A 256 -22.89 -24.85 3.12
C ILE A 256 -21.48 -24.69 2.55
N TYR A 257 -20.46 -24.72 3.38
CA TYR A 257 -19.06 -24.60 2.93
C TYR A 257 -18.65 -25.74 1.98
N LEU A 258 -19.01 -26.98 2.30
CA LEU A 258 -18.72 -28.13 1.44
C LEU A 258 -19.45 -28.04 0.08
N VAL A 259 -20.70 -27.62 0.07
CA VAL A 259 -21.46 -27.38 -1.17
C VAL A 259 -20.78 -26.30 -2.02
N MET A 260 -20.34 -25.22 -1.42
CA MET A 260 -19.60 -24.17 -2.12
C MET A 260 -18.30 -24.70 -2.74
N LEU A 261 -17.52 -25.50 -2.00
CA LEU A 261 -16.31 -26.15 -2.52
C LEU A 261 -16.63 -27.07 -3.71
N ILE A 262 -17.70 -27.87 -3.63
CA ILE A 262 -18.12 -28.78 -4.69
C ILE A 262 -18.56 -28.03 -5.94
N ILE A 263 -19.38 -26.97 -5.77
CA ILE A 263 -19.82 -26.12 -6.88
C ILE A 263 -18.61 -25.53 -7.58
N ARG A 264 -17.70 -24.91 -6.82
CA ARG A 264 -16.51 -24.26 -7.36
C ARG A 264 -15.56 -25.25 -8.03
N PHE A 265 -15.29 -26.40 -7.40
CA PHE A 265 -14.51 -27.47 -7.99
C PHE A 265 -15.10 -27.95 -9.32
N GLY A 266 -16.41 -28.26 -9.33
CA GLY A 266 -17.13 -28.68 -10.53
C GLY A 266 -17.10 -27.62 -11.63
N TRP A 267 -17.32 -26.35 -11.28
CA TRP A 267 -17.31 -25.24 -12.22
C TRP A 267 -15.98 -25.10 -12.94
N VAL A 268 -14.90 -25.12 -12.17
CA VAL A 268 -13.55 -24.99 -12.72
C VAL A 268 -13.15 -26.25 -13.49
N LYS A 269 -13.41 -27.44 -12.94
CA LYS A 269 -13.03 -28.72 -13.58
C LYS A 269 -13.77 -28.95 -14.89
N LEU A 270 -15.06 -28.63 -14.96
CA LEU A 270 -15.88 -28.73 -16.17
C LEU A 270 -15.67 -27.57 -17.14
N ASN A 271 -14.78 -26.62 -16.80
CA ASN A 271 -14.46 -25.44 -17.59
C ASN A 271 -15.72 -24.65 -18.05
N ILE A 272 -16.68 -24.50 -17.13
CA ILE A 272 -17.97 -23.86 -17.42
C ILE A 272 -17.74 -22.39 -17.80
N PHE A 273 -18.29 -21.96 -18.94
CA PHE A 273 -18.08 -20.65 -19.53
C PHE A 273 -16.61 -20.28 -19.80
N HIS A 274 -15.78 -21.26 -20.16
CA HIS A 274 -14.38 -21.03 -20.56
C HIS A 274 -13.54 -20.32 -19.48
N VAL A 275 -13.42 -20.96 -18.32
CA VAL A 275 -12.53 -20.52 -17.23
C VAL A 275 -11.07 -20.49 -17.69
N SER A 276 -10.70 -21.39 -18.61
CA SER A 276 -9.36 -21.47 -19.17
C SER A 276 -9.41 -21.98 -20.62
N ASP A 277 -8.47 -21.52 -21.44
CA ASP A 277 -8.27 -21.98 -22.83
C ASP A 277 -7.53 -23.33 -22.88
N HIS A 278 -7.08 -23.86 -21.76
CA HIS A 278 -6.34 -25.13 -21.64
C HIS A 278 -7.10 -26.09 -20.73
N ASP A 279 -6.81 -27.40 -20.91
CA ASP A 279 -7.33 -28.43 -20.01
C ASP A 279 -6.90 -28.19 -18.56
N ILE A 280 -7.89 -28.08 -17.68
CA ILE A 280 -7.68 -27.80 -16.26
C ILE A 280 -7.41 -29.12 -15.54
N SER A 281 -6.26 -29.25 -14.92
CA SER A 281 -5.92 -30.41 -14.11
C SER A 281 -6.84 -30.52 -12.89
N THR A 282 -7.08 -31.76 -12.41
CA THR A 282 -7.87 -31.98 -11.19
C THR A 282 -7.24 -31.27 -9.98
N LYS A 283 -5.90 -31.19 -9.96
CA LYS A 283 -5.15 -30.48 -8.92
C LYS A 283 -5.41 -28.96 -8.97
N ASP A 284 -5.42 -28.37 -10.16
CA ASP A 284 -5.65 -26.92 -10.31
C ASP A 284 -7.10 -26.55 -9.95
N ALA A 285 -8.07 -27.38 -10.35
CA ALA A 285 -9.46 -27.20 -9.96
C ALA A 285 -9.64 -27.29 -8.43
N PHE A 286 -8.95 -28.24 -7.78
CA PHE A 286 -8.98 -28.39 -6.34
C PHE A 286 -8.30 -27.21 -5.61
N LEU A 287 -7.16 -26.75 -6.10
CA LEU A 287 -6.48 -25.57 -5.57
C LEU A 287 -7.33 -24.30 -5.72
N SER A 288 -7.99 -24.13 -6.88
CA SER A 288 -8.93 -23.03 -7.09
C SER A 288 -10.14 -23.12 -6.15
N ALA A 289 -10.67 -24.32 -5.91
CA ALA A 289 -11.80 -24.49 -4.99
C ALA A 289 -11.44 -24.12 -3.55
N ILE A 290 -10.32 -24.63 -3.03
CA ILE A 290 -9.84 -24.31 -1.68
C ILE A 290 -9.37 -22.84 -1.58
N GLY A 291 -8.87 -22.28 -2.67
CA GLY A 291 -8.42 -20.88 -2.74
C GLY A 291 -9.53 -19.84 -2.59
N GLY A 292 -10.79 -20.24 -2.68
CA GLY A 292 -11.95 -19.40 -2.38
C GLY A 292 -12.08 -19.09 -0.88
N VAL A 293 -11.19 -18.28 -0.35
CA VAL A 293 -11.17 -17.87 1.06
C VAL A 293 -12.15 -16.72 1.27
N HIS A 294 -12.97 -16.80 2.31
CA HIS A 294 -13.89 -15.74 2.70
C HIS A 294 -13.23 -14.84 3.77
N GLY A 295 -13.44 -13.54 3.68
CA GLY A 295 -12.72 -12.60 4.53
C GLY A 295 -13.59 -11.47 5.07
N THR A 296 -13.04 -10.31 4.94
CA THR A 296 -13.51 -9.09 5.58
C THR A 296 -14.82 -8.58 5.04
N ILE A 297 -15.05 -8.68 3.72
CA ILE A 297 -16.30 -8.24 3.08
C ILE A 297 -17.46 -9.15 3.47
N THR A 298 -17.23 -10.46 3.52
CA THR A 298 -18.21 -11.44 4.03
C THR A 298 -18.67 -11.06 5.45
N LEU A 299 -17.73 -10.77 6.36
CA LEU A 299 -18.07 -10.38 7.72
C LEU A 299 -18.78 -9.01 7.76
N ALA A 300 -18.31 -8.04 6.97
CA ALA A 300 -18.93 -6.73 6.90
C ALA A 300 -20.39 -6.81 6.44
N MET A 301 -20.69 -7.62 5.43
CA MET A 301 -22.06 -7.87 4.97
C MET A 301 -22.89 -8.57 6.05
N ALA A 302 -22.35 -9.58 6.72
CA ALA A 302 -23.06 -10.26 7.80
C ALA A 302 -23.44 -9.29 8.94
N LEU A 303 -22.53 -8.39 9.32
CA LEU A 303 -22.77 -7.38 10.35
C LEU A 303 -23.67 -6.23 9.90
N SER A 304 -23.80 -6.00 8.58
CA SER A 304 -24.68 -4.98 8.03
C SER A 304 -26.17 -5.39 8.04
N ILE A 305 -26.49 -6.65 8.40
CA ILE A 305 -27.87 -7.06 8.67
C ILE A 305 -28.45 -6.13 9.75
N PRO A 306 -29.60 -5.45 9.51
CA PRO A 306 -30.18 -4.50 10.45
C PRO A 306 -30.40 -5.10 11.85
N LEU A 307 -30.31 -4.29 12.89
CA LEU A 307 -30.63 -4.71 14.25
C LEU A 307 -32.13 -4.88 14.46
N THR A 308 -32.92 -4.07 13.77
CA THR A 308 -34.39 -4.03 13.89
C THR A 308 -35.04 -4.01 12.53
N SER A 309 -36.23 -4.63 12.44
CA SER A 309 -37.11 -4.56 11.29
C SER A 309 -38.52 -4.30 11.82
N PHE A 310 -39.20 -3.28 11.28
CA PHE A 310 -40.58 -2.87 11.69
C PHE A 310 -40.71 -2.65 13.21
N GLY A 311 -39.66 -2.10 13.86
CA GLY A 311 -39.69 -1.81 15.31
C GLY A 311 -39.43 -3.03 16.22
N GLN A 312 -39.22 -4.20 15.66
CA GLN A 312 -38.85 -5.44 16.39
C GLN A 312 -37.41 -5.85 16.07
N ALA A 313 -36.82 -6.70 16.90
CA ALA A 313 -35.51 -7.29 16.62
C ALA A 313 -35.54 -8.02 15.27
N PHE A 314 -34.47 -7.86 14.47
CA PHE A 314 -34.39 -8.51 13.16
C PHE A 314 -34.36 -10.04 13.33
N PRO A 315 -35.30 -10.79 12.71
CA PRO A 315 -35.42 -12.22 12.92
C PRO A 315 -34.18 -12.97 12.42
N PHE A 316 -33.78 -14.00 13.14
CA PHE A 316 -32.68 -14.90 12.81
C PHE A 316 -31.30 -14.22 12.65
N ARG A 317 -31.16 -12.93 12.93
CA ARG A 317 -29.94 -12.15 12.68
C ARG A 317 -28.68 -12.82 13.25
N ASP A 318 -28.71 -13.20 14.52
CA ASP A 318 -27.56 -13.79 15.21
C ASP A 318 -27.18 -15.14 14.61
N GLN A 319 -28.17 -15.94 14.21
CA GLN A 319 -27.98 -17.24 13.56
C GLN A 319 -27.31 -17.09 12.19
N LEU A 320 -27.78 -16.13 11.37
CA LEU A 320 -27.23 -15.84 10.05
C LEU A 320 -25.78 -15.36 10.13
N ILE A 321 -25.50 -14.45 11.08
CA ILE A 321 -24.13 -13.95 11.35
C ILE A 321 -23.24 -15.09 11.83
N TYR A 322 -23.76 -15.99 12.66
CA TYR A 322 -23.00 -17.12 13.18
C TYR A 322 -22.62 -18.12 12.08
N ILE A 323 -23.57 -18.49 11.20
CA ILE A 323 -23.31 -19.36 10.04
C ILE A 323 -22.22 -18.74 9.16
N ALA A 324 -22.35 -17.45 8.79
CA ALA A 324 -21.34 -16.75 8.00
C ALA A 324 -19.97 -16.76 8.69
N THR A 325 -19.94 -16.55 10.01
CA THR A 325 -18.70 -16.59 10.81
C THR A 325 -18.03 -17.96 10.77
N ILE A 326 -18.78 -19.05 10.91
CA ILE A 326 -18.22 -20.42 10.84
C ILE A 326 -17.69 -20.70 9.42
N VAL A 327 -18.42 -20.29 8.36
CA VAL A 327 -17.94 -20.43 6.98
C VAL A 327 -16.63 -19.67 6.76
N ILE A 328 -16.50 -18.44 7.28
CA ILE A 328 -15.25 -17.67 7.23
C ILE A 328 -14.13 -18.45 7.92
N LEU A 329 -14.35 -18.93 9.13
CA LEU A 329 -13.35 -19.69 9.90
C LEU A 329 -12.90 -20.96 9.16
N LEU A 330 -13.85 -21.73 8.61
CA LEU A 330 -13.53 -22.92 7.81
C LEU A 330 -12.70 -22.58 6.57
N SER A 331 -13.08 -21.51 5.87
CA SER A 331 -12.38 -21.05 4.66
C SER A 331 -10.99 -20.50 4.93
N LEU A 332 -10.67 -20.08 6.15
CA LEU A 332 -9.32 -19.66 6.57
C LEU A 332 -8.50 -20.85 7.07
N ILE A 333 -9.11 -21.73 7.88
CA ILE A 333 -8.39 -22.85 8.52
C ILE A 333 -8.03 -23.92 7.50
N ILE A 334 -8.97 -24.33 6.64
CA ILE A 334 -8.75 -25.44 5.69
C ILE A 334 -7.63 -25.14 4.71
N PRO A 335 -7.58 -24.00 4.00
CA PRO A 335 -6.45 -23.66 3.13
C PRO A 335 -5.11 -23.56 3.87
N THR A 336 -5.12 -22.99 5.07
CA THR A 336 -3.89 -22.87 5.89
C THR A 336 -3.25 -24.23 6.19
N ILE A 337 -4.05 -25.29 6.33
CA ILE A 337 -3.56 -26.65 6.58
C ILE A 337 -3.26 -27.36 5.27
N VAL A 338 -4.17 -27.29 4.30
CA VAL A 338 -4.12 -28.12 3.09
C VAL A 338 -3.12 -27.60 2.06
N LEU A 339 -3.02 -26.27 1.86
CA LEU A 339 -2.14 -25.72 0.82
C LEU A 339 -0.64 -26.04 1.05
N PRO A 340 -0.09 -25.91 2.27
CA PRO A 340 1.31 -26.29 2.52
C PRO A 340 1.59 -27.78 2.35
N MET A 341 0.56 -28.65 2.42
CA MET A 341 0.70 -30.10 2.17
C MET A 341 0.72 -30.44 0.68
N LEU A 342 0.05 -29.64 -0.15
CA LEU A 342 -0.10 -29.87 -1.58
C LEU A 342 0.90 -29.13 -2.45
N LEU A 343 1.42 -28.01 -1.95
CA LEU A 343 2.30 -27.11 -2.69
C LEU A 343 3.71 -27.12 -2.13
N PRO A 344 4.74 -27.01 -2.99
CA PRO A 344 6.10 -26.88 -2.53
C PRO A 344 6.26 -25.54 -1.78
N LYS A 345 7.10 -25.56 -0.73
CA LYS A 345 7.46 -24.33 -0.02
C LYS A 345 8.20 -23.39 -0.97
N LYS A 346 7.90 -22.11 -0.86
CA LYS A 346 8.65 -21.08 -1.55
C LYS A 346 10.06 -21.11 -0.98
N MET A 347 11.05 -21.46 -1.83
CA MET A 347 12.44 -21.31 -1.42
C MET A 347 12.69 -19.83 -1.14
N PRO A 348 13.49 -19.49 -0.10
CA PRO A 348 13.96 -18.12 0.04
C PRO A 348 14.52 -17.69 -1.30
N GLU A 349 14.09 -16.55 -1.81
CA GLU A 349 14.67 -15.99 -3.04
C GLU A 349 16.17 -16.08 -2.91
N ASP A 350 16.81 -16.69 -3.90
CA ASP A 350 18.26 -16.79 -3.92
C ASP A 350 18.81 -15.35 -3.93
N GLN A 351 19.15 -14.88 -2.73
CA GLN A 351 19.68 -13.54 -2.55
C GLN A 351 20.91 -13.31 -3.45
N GLY A 352 21.60 -14.37 -3.84
CA GLY A 352 22.73 -14.32 -4.77
C GLY A 352 22.31 -13.94 -6.20
N GLU A 353 21.23 -14.47 -6.71
CA GLU A 353 20.71 -14.14 -8.05
C GLU A 353 20.14 -12.73 -8.08
N PHE A 354 19.33 -12.35 -7.09
CA PHE A 354 18.85 -10.98 -6.92
C PHE A 354 20.00 -9.97 -6.80
N GLN A 355 21.04 -10.29 -6.02
CA GLN A 355 22.22 -9.45 -5.87
C GLN A 355 22.99 -9.32 -7.20
N LYS A 356 23.07 -10.38 -7.98
CA LYS A 356 23.70 -10.37 -9.30
C LYS A 356 22.97 -9.45 -10.29
N TYR A 357 21.64 -9.53 -10.35
CA TYR A 357 20.84 -8.62 -11.18
C TYR A 357 20.90 -7.17 -10.68
N ARG A 358 20.79 -6.97 -9.37
CA ARG A 358 20.94 -5.65 -8.74
C ARG A 358 22.31 -5.03 -9.05
N THR A 359 23.39 -5.81 -8.95
CA THR A 359 24.74 -5.33 -9.29
C THR A 359 24.84 -4.91 -10.74
N LYS A 360 24.28 -5.72 -11.67
CA LYS A 360 24.25 -5.37 -13.09
C LYS A 360 23.46 -4.08 -13.36
N MET A 361 22.30 -3.90 -12.71
CA MET A 361 21.49 -2.67 -12.86
C MET A 361 22.26 -1.45 -12.33
N VAL A 362 22.92 -1.58 -11.19
CA VAL A 362 23.73 -0.48 -10.62
C VAL A 362 24.93 -0.17 -11.50
N ASP A 363 25.62 -1.18 -12.03
CA ASP A 363 26.74 -0.98 -12.95
C ASP A 363 26.31 -0.28 -14.25
N TYR A 364 25.16 -0.65 -14.79
CA TYR A 364 24.57 0.04 -15.93
C TYR A 364 24.24 1.50 -15.62
N ALA A 365 23.61 1.76 -14.47
CA ALA A 365 23.29 3.12 -14.03
C ALA A 365 24.56 3.97 -13.84
N ILE A 366 25.63 3.40 -13.28
CA ILE A 366 26.94 4.05 -13.15
C ILE A 366 27.51 4.40 -14.51
N ALA A 367 27.42 3.49 -15.50
CA ALA A 367 27.91 3.74 -16.84
C ALA A 367 27.17 4.90 -17.53
N GLN A 368 25.84 4.95 -17.41
CA GLN A 368 25.02 6.04 -17.95
C GLN A 368 25.35 7.40 -17.33
N VAL A 369 25.46 7.48 -16.00
CA VAL A 369 25.79 8.72 -15.29
C VAL A 369 27.20 9.23 -15.66
N LYS A 370 28.15 8.32 -15.92
CA LYS A 370 29.50 8.69 -16.39
C LYS A 370 29.49 9.30 -17.80
N GLN A 371 28.61 8.84 -18.68
CA GLN A 371 28.52 9.27 -20.07
C GLN A 371 27.66 10.51 -20.29
N ASP A 372 26.83 10.91 -19.33
CA ASP A 372 25.92 12.04 -19.47
C ASP A 372 26.70 13.38 -19.43
N PRO A 373 26.77 14.12 -20.56
CA PRO A 373 27.49 15.39 -20.60
C PRO A 373 26.75 16.55 -19.92
N THR A 374 25.46 16.39 -19.61
CA THR A 374 24.61 17.45 -19.05
C THR A 374 24.80 17.61 -17.55
N VAL A 375 25.43 16.63 -16.88
CA VAL A 375 25.60 16.58 -15.44
C VAL A 375 26.90 17.25 -15.01
N THR A 376 26.83 18.16 -14.04
CA THR A 376 28.03 18.80 -13.49
C THR A 376 28.94 17.75 -12.82
N MET A 377 30.26 18.01 -12.78
CA MET A 377 31.23 17.07 -12.19
C MET A 377 30.92 16.78 -10.68
N ILE A 378 30.40 17.75 -9.97
CA ILE A 378 30.04 17.63 -8.53
C ILE A 378 28.82 16.72 -8.36
N ASP A 379 27.77 16.93 -9.17
CA ASP A 379 26.54 16.14 -9.13
C ASP A 379 26.80 14.72 -9.60
N ARG A 380 27.61 14.56 -10.63
CA ARG A 380 28.05 13.25 -11.14
C ARG A 380 28.74 12.44 -10.05
N ASN A 381 29.73 13.00 -9.38
CA ASN A 381 30.44 12.30 -8.31
C ASN A 381 29.52 11.92 -7.16
N TYR A 382 28.59 12.80 -6.79
CA TYR A 382 27.60 12.52 -5.74
C TYR A 382 26.70 11.33 -6.10
N VAL A 383 26.17 11.31 -7.34
CA VAL A 383 25.30 10.22 -7.81
C VAL A 383 26.09 8.92 -7.93
N LEU A 384 27.33 8.96 -8.43
CA LEU A 384 28.20 7.79 -8.51
C LEU A 384 28.52 7.22 -7.13
N ASP A 385 28.79 8.05 -6.13
CA ASP A 385 29.00 7.60 -4.73
C ASP A 385 27.75 6.94 -4.16
N MET A 386 26.59 7.48 -4.46
CA MET A 386 25.31 6.92 -4.01
C MET A 386 25.00 5.58 -4.66
N LEU A 387 25.26 5.43 -5.96
CA LEU A 387 25.11 4.17 -6.70
C LEU A 387 26.11 3.12 -6.22
N ASN A 388 27.37 3.50 -6.01
CA ASN A 388 28.39 2.60 -5.48
C ASN A 388 28.05 2.14 -4.05
N SER A 389 27.47 3.01 -3.21
CA SER A 389 27.02 2.63 -1.88
C SER A 389 25.90 1.58 -1.91
N GLN A 390 25.03 1.62 -2.93
CA GLN A 390 23.99 0.61 -3.13
C GLN A 390 24.56 -0.74 -3.60
N LYS A 391 25.63 -0.76 -4.37
CA LYS A 391 26.30 -1.98 -4.81
C LYS A 391 26.88 -2.77 -3.63
N ASN A 392 27.39 -2.08 -2.62
CA ASN A 392 28.08 -2.66 -1.47
C ASN A 392 27.17 -2.96 -0.26
N HIS A 393 25.84 -2.90 -0.41
CA HIS A 393 24.87 -3.02 0.69
C HIS A 393 24.66 -4.46 1.23
N THR A 394 25.41 -5.43 0.78
CA THR A 394 25.43 -6.77 1.38
C THR A 394 26.29 -6.74 2.65
N GLY A 395 25.63 -6.52 3.79
CA GLY A 395 26.29 -6.72 5.08
C GLY A 395 26.71 -5.46 5.84
N VAL A 396 26.05 -4.32 5.62
CA VAL A 396 26.31 -3.14 6.45
C VAL A 396 25.88 -3.39 7.89
N ASP A 397 26.84 -3.72 8.75
CA ASP A 397 26.60 -3.90 10.18
C ASP A 397 26.26 -2.55 10.83
N ARG A 398 24.99 -2.40 11.25
CA ARG A 398 24.52 -1.18 11.95
C ARG A 398 25.32 -0.88 13.21
N LYS A 399 25.83 -1.91 13.91
CA LYS A 399 26.66 -1.73 15.10
C LYS A 399 28.02 -1.16 14.72
N GLN A 400 28.59 -1.61 13.61
CA GLN A 400 29.86 -1.12 13.07
C GLN A 400 29.73 0.33 12.62
N ILE A 401 28.66 0.69 11.89
CA ILE A 401 28.38 2.09 11.54
C ILE A 401 28.27 2.98 12.78
N GLN A 402 27.52 2.55 13.80
CA GLN A 402 27.38 3.33 15.03
C GLN A 402 28.72 3.55 15.73
N LYS A 403 29.57 2.54 15.76
CA LYS A 403 30.92 2.62 16.35
C LYS A 403 31.80 3.63 15.58
N ILE A 404 31.84 3.52 14.25
CA ILE A 404 32.62 4.43 13.40
C ILE A 404 32.07 5.85 13.46
N LEU A 405 30.75 6.05 13.47
CA LEU A 405 30.13 7.36 13.65
C LEU A 405 30.47 8.01 14.99
N ALA A 406 30.54 7.25 16.07
CA ALA A 406 30.94 7.78 17.37
C ALA A 406 32.43 8.21 17.36
N GLN A 407 33.30 7.46 16.70
CA GLN A 407 34.71 7.78 16.53
C GLN A 407 34.90 9.02 15.63
N THR A 408 34.18 9.11 14.49
CA THR A 408 34.21 10.31 13.63
C THR A 408 33.71 11.57 14.35
N GLN A 409 32.78 11.42 15.30
CA GLN A 409 32.33 12.53 16.15
C GLN A 409 33.46 13.04 17.07
N GLN A 410 34.25 12.11 17.66
CA GLN A 410 35.40 12.50 18.49
C GLN A 410 36.48 13.20 17.66
N VAL A 411 36.83 12.68 16.49
CA VAL A 411 37.78 13.29 15.54
C VAL A 411 37.31 14.71 15.17
N THR A 412 36.02 14.87 14.89
CA THR A 412 35.44 16.18 14.57
C THR A 412 35.59 17.19 15.72
N VAL A 413 35.34 16.76 16.96
CA VAL A 413 35.47 17.64 18.14
C VAL A 413 36.94 18.01 18.35
N GLN A 414 37.86 17.06 18.17
CA GLN A 414 39.29 17.29 18.31
C GLN A 414 39.78 18.28 17.26
N ALA A 415 39.44 18.10 15.99
CA ALA A 415 39.82 19.00 14.90
C ALA A 415 39.35 20.48 15.14
N VAL A 416 38.14 20.66 15.69
CA VAL A 416 37.62 21.97 16.01
C VAL A 416 38.35 22.58 17.23
N ASN A 417 38.72 21.80 18.22
CA ASN A 417 39.50 22.23 19.36
C ASN A 417 40.95 22.63 18.95
N ASP A 418 41.51 21.89 18.00
CA ASP A 418 42.86 22.22 17.45
C ASP A 418 42.84 23.55 16.69
N LEU A 419 41.80 23.87 15.94
CA LEU A 419 41.61 25.19 15.34
C LEU A 419 41.54 26.30 16.39
N ALA A 420 40.94 26.02 17.54
CA ALA A 420 40.87 27.00 18.64
C ALA A 420 42.21 27.17 19.35
N SER A 421 42.99 26.10 19.52
CA SER A 421 44.36 26.13 20.08
C SER A 421 45.34 26.90 19.18
N GLN A 422 45.18 26.76 17.85
CA GLN A 422 45.92 27.49 16.83
C GLN A 422 45.48 28.98 16.69
N GLY A 423 44.52 29.46 17.49
CA GLY A 423 44.05 30.81 17.43
C GLY A 423 43.20 31.19 16.18
N LYS A 424 42.90 30.20 15.30
CA LYS A 424 42.14 30.43 14.07
C LYS A 424 40.65 30.65 14.31
N ILE A 425 40.13 30.21 15.46
CA ILE A 425 38.75 30.41 15.89
C ILE A 425 38.68 30.74 17.39
N ASP A 426 37.63 31.45 17.80
CA ASP A 426 37.42 31.80 19.22
C ASP A 426 37.05 30.52 20.03
N LYS A 427 37.68 30.36 21.21
CA LYS A 427 37.40 29.24 22.16
C LYS A 427 35.91 29.12 22.51
N LYS A 428 35.17 30.25 22.54
CA LYS A 428 33.71 30.27 22.75
C LYS A 428 32.94 29.67 21.58
N ILE A 429 33.45 29.75 20.35
CA ILE A 429 32.84 29.14 19.17
C ILE A 429 33.08 27.65 19.21
N ALA A 430 34.31 27.20 19.48
CA ALA A 430 34.66 25.78 19.60
C ALA A 430 33.83 25.08 20.69
N SER A 431 33.74 25.67 21.89
CA SER A 431 32.96 25.09 23.00
C SER A 431 31.46 25.00 22.72
N ARG A 432 30.87 25.96 22.00
CA ARG A 432 29.46 25.91 21.55
C ARG A 432 29.25 24.80 20.51
N PHE A 433 30.23 24.61 19.65
CA PHE A 433 30.17 23.57 18.61
C PHE A 433 30.29 22.19 19.23
N SER A 434 31.24 21.96 20.12
CA SER A 434 31.43 20.69 20.84
C SER A 434 30.18 20.33 21.67
N ARG A 435 29.57 21.28 22.37
CA ARG A 435 28.29 21.06 23.06
C ARG A 435 27.15 20.70 22.12
N ARG A 436 27.08 21.28 20.93
CA ARG A 436 26.05 20.93 19.94
C ARG A 436 26.22 19.49 19.43
N LEU A 437 27.44 19.06 19.17
CA LEU A 437 27.73 17.69 18.78
C LEU A 437 27.43 16.69 19.90
N ALA A 438 27.80 16.99 21.13
CA ALA A 438 27.52 16.15 22.29
C ALA A 438 26.02 16.03 22.63
N THR A 439 25.22 17.02 22.25
CA THR A 439 23.76 17.01 22.47
C THR A 439 22.95 16.48 21.28
N THR A 440 23.61 16.01 20.21
CA THR A 440 22.91 15.31 19.12
C THR A 440 22.57 13.90 19.62
N PRO A 441 21.28 13.55 19.82
CA PRO A 441 20.94 12.28 20.44
C PRO A 441 21.33 11.10 19.54
N ASN A 442 22.13 10.18 20.06
CA ASN A 442 22.19 8.82 19.55
C ASN A 442 20.78 8.21 19.59
N ASN A 443 20.47 7.37 18.65
CA ASN A 443 19.17 6.80 18.24
C ASN A 443 18.20 6.27 19.33
N HIS A 444 18.37 6.55 20.61
CA HIS A 444 17.52 6.06 21.71
C HIS A 444 16.62 7.12 22.36
N VAL A 445 16.49 8.30 21.78
CA VAL A 445 15.58 9.32 22.32
C VAL A 445 14.17 9.09 21.76
N GLY A 446 13.22 8.80 22.66
CA GLY A 446 11.84 8.50 22.32
C GLY A 446 11.19 9.55 21.41
N PHE A 447 10.28 9.09 20.55
CA PHE A 447 9.54 9.85 19.52
C PHE A 447 9.05 11.23 20.00
N PHE A 448 8.52 11.34 21.24
CA PHE A 448 8.01 12.58 21.81
C PHE A 448 9.08 13.64 22.08
N VAL A 449 10.28 13.22 22.48
CA VAL A 449 11.40 14.15 22.74
C VAL A 449 11.94 14.70 21.42
N ARG A 450 11.99 13.85 20.38
CA ARG A 450 12.39 14.23 19.02
C ARG A 450 11.38 15.22 18.40
N PHE A 451 10.09 14.99 18.58
CA PHE A 451 9.03 15.88 18.11
C PHE A 451 9.08 17.27 18.81
N LYS A 452 9.29 17.29 20.13
CA LYS A 452 9.44 18.54 20.90
C LYS A 452 10.66 19.37 20.45
N TYR A 453 11.76 18.69 20.08
CA TYR A 453 12.97 19.35 19.56
C TYR A 453 12.75 19.94 18.17
N ILE A 454 12.13 19.17 17.26
CA ILE A 454 11.79 19.61 15.89
C ILE A 454 10.81 20.78 15.94
N ALA A 455 9.77 20.71 16.74
CA ALA A 455 8.80 21.79 16.90
C ALA A 455 9.45 23.07 17.43
N LYS A 456 10.31 22.96 18.45
CA LYS A 456 11.05 24.10 19.03
C LYS A 456 12.05 24.72 18.03
N TYR A 457 12.67 23.90 17.19
CA TYR A 457 13.57 24.35 16.12
C TYR A 457 12.80 25.08 15.01
N GLN A 458 11.68 24.54 14.56
CA GLN A 458 10.81 25.15 13.54
C GLN A 458 10.24 26.48 14.03
N LEU A 459 9.77 26.56 15.28
CA LEU A 459 9.26 27.80 15.87
C LEU A 459 10.36 28.89 15.97
N ARG A 460 11.59 28.53 16.33
CA ARG A 460 12.71 29.46 16.37
C ARG A 460 13.08 29.98 14.97
N ARG A 461 13.06 29.09 13.96
CA ARG A 461 13.34 29.42 12.56
C ARG A 461 12.26 30.34 11.98
N PHE A 462 11.00 30.09 12.31
CA PHE A 462 9.87 30.93 11.91
C PHE A 462 9.97 32.33 12.53
N LYS A 463 10.22 32.45 13.85
CA LYS A 463 10.42 33.74 14.54
C LYS A 463 11.63 34.50 14.01
N SER A 464 12.71 33.82 13.64
CA SER A 464 13.89 34.47 13.06
C SER A 464 13.64 34.99 11.64
N ARG A 465 12.86 34.27 10.82
CA ARG A 465 12.44 34.71 9.48
C ARG A 465 11.51 35.94 9.56
N GLN A 466 10.52 35.92 10.45
CA GLN A 466 9.64 37.07 10.65
C GLN A 466 10.42 38.33 11.13
N ARG A 467 11.40 38.19 12.05
CA ARG A 467 12.25 39.28 12.46
C ARG A 467 13.12 39.83 11.32
N ALA A 468 13.66 38.93 10.48
CA ALA A 468 14.46 39.33 9.32
C ALA A 468 13.61 40.03 8.24
N GLN A 469 12.37 39.62 8.04
CA GLN A 469 11.43 40.26 7.10
C GLN A 469 11.01 41.66 7.62
N ARG A 470 10.65 41.80 8.89
CA ARG A 470 10.35 43.10 9.51
C ARG A 470 11.54 44.07 9.41
N PHE A 471 12.76 43.56 9.66
CA PHE A 471 13.97 44.38 9.57
C PHE A 471 14.29 44.83 8.14
N ARG A 472 13.97 44.01 7.12
CA ARG A 472 14.08 44.40 5.71
C ARG A 472 13.04 45.45 5.30
N GLN A 473 11.82 45.37 5.83
CA GLN A 473 10.75 46.32 5.55
C GLN A 473 10.99 47.70 6.22
N GLU A 474 11.60 47.72 7.44
CA GLU A 474 11.80 48.96 8.19
C GLU A 474 13.07 49.75 7.82
N LYS A 475 14.14 49.09 7.30
CA LYS A 475 15.47 49.74 7.12
C LYS A 475 16.13 49.56 5.76
N GLY A 476 15.47 49.11 4.74
CA GLY A 476 15.91 49.07 3.32
C GLY A 476 17.29 48.47 3.01
N SER A 477 18.29 48.53 3.87
CA SER A 477 19.62 47.94 3.68
C SER A 477 20.29 47.60 5.02
N VAL A 478 21.06 46.51 5.04
CA VAL A 478 21.78 46.04 6.25
C VAL A 478 23.00 46.93 6.46
N PRO A 479 23.19 47.55 7.67
CA PRO A 479 24.36 48.37 7.95
C PRO A 479 25.69 47.67 7.66
N LYS A 480 26.64 48.32 7.01
CA LYS A 480 27.97 47.78 6.65
C LYS A 480 28.67 47.04 7.80
N LYS A 481 28.52 47.52 9.05
CA LYS A 481 29.09 46.92 10.27
C LYS A 481 28.43 45.58 10.65
N VAL A 482 27.17 45.36 10.28
CA VAL A 482 26.46 44.10 10.48
C VAL A 482 26.82 43.13 9.36
N GLN A 483 26.95 43.62 8.15
CA GLN A 483 27.38 42.83 6.98
C GLN A 483 28.79 42.26 7.17
N SER A 484 29.75 43.03 7.68
CA SER A 484 31.11 42.55 7.97
C SER A 484 31.12 41.45 9.05
N LYS A 485 30.30 41.60 10.12
CA LYS A 485 30.14 40.53 11.15
C LYS A 485 29.50 39.25 10.60
N ILE A 486 28.55 39.36 9.67
CA ILE A 486 27.94 38.22 9.01
C ILE A 486 28.96 37.52 8.11
N ASN A 487 29.73 38.27 7.34
CA ASN A 487 30.77 37.73 6.46
C ASN A 487 31.90 37.04 7.24
N GLY A 488 32.37 37.65 8.34
CA GLY A 488 33.34 37.02 9.22
C GLY A 488 32.85 35.72 9.87
N ARG A 489 31.56 35.65 10.30
CA ARG A 489 30.96 34.42 10.77
C ARG A 489 30.85 33.33 9.68
N ARG A 490 30.51 33.72 8.45
CA ARG A 490 30.48 32.77 7.30
C ARG A 490 31.86 32.20 6.97
N GLN A 491 32.92 33.01 7.07
CA GLN A 491 34.30 32.54 6.87
C GLN A 491 34.70 31.50 7.95
N VAL A 492 34.43 31.79 9.21
CA VAL A 492 34.70 30.89 10.34
C VAL A 492 33.89 29.59 10.19
N ASP A 493 32.61 29.68 9.83
CA ASP A 493 31.78 28.51 9.61
C ASP A 493 32.25 27.65 8.41
N ARG A 494 32.78 28.26 7.35
CA ARG A 494 33.39 27.53 6.22
C ARG A 494 34.67 26.81 6.66
N LEU A 495 35.55 27.51 7.38
CA LEU A 495 36.81 26.94 7.87
C LEU A 495 36.55 25.74 8.79
N ILE A 496 35.63 25.86 9.73
CA ILE A 496 35.25 24.76 10.62
C ILE A 496 34.76 23.56 9.81
N ARG A 497 33.87 23.77 8.85
CA ARG A 497 33.30 22.69 8.04
C ARG A 497 34.36 22.00 7.18
N GLN A 498 35.22 22.76 6.55
CA GLN A 498 36.29 22.20 5.71
C GLN A 498 37.27 21.38 6.54
N THR A 499 37.73 21.91 7.68
CA THR A 499 38.63 21.17 8.58
C THR A 499 37.98 19.90 9.12
N MET A 500 36.69 19.96 9.47
CA MET A 500 35.94 18.76 9.88
C MET A 500 35.88 17.70 8.78
N PHE A 501 35.59 18.13 7.57
CA PHE A 501 35.50 17.24 6.43
C PHE A 501 36.84 16.56 6.13
N ASP A 502 37.90 17.33 6.07
CA ASP A 502 39.26 16.84 5.80
C ASP A 502 39.73 15.88 6.90
N SER A 503 39.48 16.23 8.17
CA SER A 503 39.86 15.38 9.32
C SER A 503 39.06 14.08 9.38
N VAL A 504 37.76 14.10 9.05
CA VAL A 504 36.93 12.90 9.03
C VAL A 504 37.33 11.99 7.87
N ASN A 505 37.60 12.52 6.67
CA ASN A 505 38.04 11.71 5.55
C ASN A 505 39.42 11.10 5.82
N ALA A 506 40.39 11.84 6.30
CA ALA A 506 41.70 11.33 6.70
C ALA A 506 41.59 10.19 7.73
N TYR A 507 40.68 10.36 8.71
CA TYR A 507 40.42 9.30 9.70
C TYR A 507 39.77 8.08 9.05
N LEU A 508 38.75 8.25 8.20
CA LEU A 508 38.09 7.14 7.51
C LEU A 508 39.08 6.38 6.61
N ASP A 509 39.98 7.08 5.90
CA ASP A 509 41.04 6.48 5.09
C ASP A 509 42.02 5.65 5.94
N SER A 510 42.30 6.12 7.16
CA SER A 510 43.25 5.42 8.08
C SER A 510 42.68 4.13 8.66
N ILE A 511 41.36 3.96 8.73
CA ILE A 511 40.69 2.78 9.30
C ILE A 511 40.06 1.89 8.24
N GLU A 512 40.13 2.23 6.95
CA GLU A 512 39.51 1.49 5.87
C GLU A 512 40.18 0.13 5.67
N THR A 513 39.40 -0.94 5.72
CA THR A 513 39.80 -2.32 5.46
C THR A 513 38.80 -2.96 4.50
N ALA A 514 39.14 -4.08 3.87
CA ALA A 514 38.22 -4.79 2.97
C ALA A 514 36.91 -5.20 3.66
N GLU A 515 36.93 -5.46 4.97
CA GLU A 515 35.74 -5.88 5.74
C GLU A 515 34.83 -4.73 6.14
N ASN A 516 35.34 -3.50 6.31
CA ASN A 516 34.58 -2.35 6.78
C ASN A 516 34.33 -1.30 5.69
N SER A 517 34.85 -1.48 4.47
CA SER A 517 34.79 -0.55 3.36
C SER A 517 33.34 -0.14 3.03
N ALA A 518 32.37 -1.06 3.08
CA ALA A 518 30.95 -0.76 2.87
C ALA A 518 30.41 0.22 3.92
N SER A 519 30.75 0.03 5.19
CA SER A 519 30.33 0.90 6.31
C SER A 519 30.98 2.27 6.21
N ILE A 520 32.26 2.32 5.83
CA ILE A 520 33.03 3.55 5.64
C ILE A 520 32.49 4.36 4.47
N ASN A 521 32.22 3.73 3.32
CA ASN A 521 31.65 4.39 2.16
C ASN A 521 30.26 4.97 2.44
N TYR A 522 29.43 4.27 3.22
CA TYR A 522 28.16 4.81 3.69
C TYR A 522 28.31 6.09 4.53
N ILE A 523 29.28 6.10 5.43
CA ILE A 523 29.57 7.27 6.28
C ILE A 523 30.16 8.41 5.45
N ARG A 524 31.11 8.11 4.55
CA ARG A 524 31.73 9.07 3.63
C ARG A 524 30.69 9.76 2.73
N SER A 525 29.76 9.00 2.14
CA SER A 525 28.65 9.54 1.33
C SER A 525 27.76 10.50 2.14
N SER A 526 27.47 10.15 3.40
CA SER A 526 26.67 10.99 4.30
C SER A 526 27.36 12.32 4.63
N TYR A 527 28.68 12.34 4.78
CA TYR A 527 29.46 13.56 5.02
C TYR A 527 29.60 14.40 3.74
N ASN A 528 29.84 13.78 2.60
CA ASN A 528 29.89 14.43 1.27
C ASN A 528 28.56 15.12 0.95
N TYR A 529 27.44 14.47 1.19
CA TYR A 529 26.10 15.03 1.02
C TYR A 529 25.87 16.28 1.89
N ARG A 530 26.29 16.25 3.15
CA ARG A 530 26.15 17.40 4.04
C ARG A 530 27.00 18.58 3.61
N GLN A 531 28.18 18.34 3.05
CA GLN A 531 29.05 19.40 2.51
C GLN A 531 28.46 20.02 1.23
N ALA A 532 28.04 19.20 0.27
CA ALA A 532 27.46 19.65 -0.99
C ALA A 532 26.20 20.51 -0.77
N ARG A 533 25.32 20.11 0.16
CA ARG A 533 24.08 20.84 0.49
C ARG A 533 24.31 22.22 1.10
N THR A 534 25.50 22.53 1.57
CA THR A 534 25.82 23.82 2.18
C THR A 534 26.55 24.77 1.24
N THR A 535 27.02 24.28 0.09
CA THR A 535 27.75 25.07 -0.92
C THR A 535 26.85 25.53 -2.08
N ASP A 536 25.73 24.83 -2.32
CA ASP A 536 24.87 25.12 -3.47
C ASP A 536 23.41 25.45 -3.10
N ASN A 537 22.80 26.30 -3.92
CA ASN A 537 21.41 26.76 -3.82
C ASN A 537 20.41 25.61 -4.12
N THR A 538 19.18 25.80 -3.67
CA THR A 538 18.05 24.86 -3.64
C THR A 538 17.66 24.14 -4.95
N ASP A 539 18.16 24.53 -6.12
CA ASP A 539 17.84 23.92 -7.42
C ASP A 539 18.59 22.61 -7.72
N SER A 540 19.70 22.35 -7.02
CA SER A 540 20.52 21.16 -7.27
C SER A 540 19.95 19.85 -6.71
N ASP A 541 19.12 19.91 -5.66
CA ASP A 541 18.56 18.71 -5.01
C ASP A 541 17.50 18.02 -5.90
N ASP A 542 16.72 18.77 -6.68
CA ASP A 542 15.73 18.21 -7.61
C ASP A 542 16.39 17.58 -8.83
N LEU A 543 17.46 18.16 -9.32
CA LEU A 543 18.25 17.61 -10.43
C LEU A 543 18.94 16.28 -10.04
N ARG A 544 19.51 16.21 -8.83
CA ARG A 544 20.18 15.01 -8.30
C ARG A 544 19.21 13.84 -8.10
N ASN A 545 18.02 14.12 -7.58
CA ASN A 545 16.99 13.10 -7.40
C ASN A 545 16.45 12.61 -8.75
N SER A 546 16.26 13.50 -9.72
CA SER A 546 15.81 13.12 -11.06
C SER A 546 16.82 12.23 -11.79
N LEU A 547 18.12 12.52 -11.65
CA LEU A 547 19.20 11.71 -12.23
C LEU A 547 19.28 10.31 -11.63
N LEU A 548 19.14 10.19 -10.30
CA LEU A 548 19.08 8.89 -9.64
C LEU A 548 17.92 8.05 -10.16
N ILE A 549 16.75 8.65 -10.31
CA ILE A 549 15.56 7.95 -10.78
C ILE A 549 15.68 7.60 -12.27
N GLN A 550 16.17 8.51 -13.11
CA GLN A 550 16.41 8.24 -14.53
C GLN A 550 17.42 7.11 -14.76
N SER A 551 18.46 7.01 -13.91
CA SER A 551 19.47 5.96 -14.03
C SER A 551 18.94 4.54 -13.76
N PHE A 552 17.76 4.41 -13.13
CA PHE A 552 17.09 3.13 -12.85
C PHE A 552 15.88 2.85 -13.75
N GLN A 553 15.49 3.77 -14.66
CA GLN A 553 14.32 3.61 -15.55
C GLN A 553 14.62 2.85 -16.86
N PHE A 554 15.85 2.46 -17.07
CA PHE A 554 16.27 1.63 -18.21
C PHE A 554 16.62 0.20 -17.73
#